data_60490d3666f933d3a2b4aa022b6044b9
#
_entry.id   60490d3666f933d3a2b4aa022b6044b9
#
_cell.length_a   1.000
_cell.length_b   1.000
_cell.length_c   1.000
_cell.angle_alpha   90.00
_cell.angle_beta   90.00
_cell.angle_gamma   90.00
#
_symmetry.space_group_name_H-M   'P 1'
#
loop_
_entity.id
_entity.type
_entity.pdbx_description
1 polymer ?
#
loop_
_entity_poly.entity_id
_entity_poly.type
_entity_poly.pdbx_seq_one_letter_code
_entity_poly.pdbx_strand_id
1 'polypeptide(L)'
;MKGLIYKNYLVTRKYYFMAFVFFFITALFMILIRLSMICGNISHDPEAVSDLTRTMWVFRYMPCAVVILGFAGYSEAFFADLNSGWARFSRTTSLSTHQIVGSYFLSEGIVLSFAYIICLLYLVIFCLSFGDKISLHYITNVTSLFCFGVIIQYFNLTLAMFAKKIQTVQLISVSIALIFQWLLCAYIYPRMEELENPDAVLLEWMAQQFEPIKAYIFPVMLLFAVIFTVGGYFISVKGLERRTF
;
A
#
# COMPACT_ATOMS: atom_id res chain seq x y z
N MET A 1 19.16 -19.48 3.31
CA MET A 1 18.22 -18.43 2.93
C MET A 1 16.79 -18.93 2.68
N LYS A 2 16.56 -19.97 1.87
CA LYS A 2 15.21 -20.53 1.60
C LYS A 2 14.42 -20.86 2.88
N GLY A 3 15.05 -21.50 3.88
CA GLY A 3 14.40 -21.83 5.16
C GLY A 3 13.99 -20.62 5.98
N LEU A 4 14.74 -19.51 5.93
CA LEU A 4 14.39 -18.26 6.61
C LEU A 4 13.16 -17.60 5.95
N ILE A 5 13.10 -17.57 4.61
CA ILE A 5 11.97 -17.06 3.86
C ILE A 5 10.71 -17.87 4.19
N TYR A 6 10.82 -19.20 4.16
CA TYR A 6 9.71 -20.09 4.49
C TYR A 6 9.20 -19.89 5.92
N LYS A 7 10.13 -19.77 6.90
CA LYS A 7 9.79 -19.45 8.29
C LYS A 7 9.03 -18.13 8.39
N ASN A 8 9.54 -17.07 7.75
CA ASN A 8 8.90 -15.75 7.76
C ASN A 8 7.48 -15.83 7.19
N TYR A 9 7.31 -16.55 6.08
CA TYR A 9 5.98 -16.80 5.50
C TYR A 9 5.04 -17.51 6.48
N LEU A 10 5.50 -18.57 7.17
CA LEU A 10 4.68 -19.29 8.14
C LEU A 10 4.18 -18.40 9.28
N VAL A 11 5.02 -17.49 9.78
CA VAL A 11 4.67 -16.56 10.86
C VAL A 11 3.63 -15.53 10.37
N THR A 12 3.74 -15.07 9.15
CA THR A 12 2.90 -13.97 8.61
C THR A 12 1.69 -14.45 7.82
N ARG A 13 1.58 -15.74 7.47
CA ARG A 13 0.51 -16.27 6.60
C ARG A 13 -0.91 -15.88 7.00
N LYS A 14 -1.18 -15.75 8.32
CA LYS A 14 -2.50 -15.35 8.83
C LYS A 14 -2.87 -13.92 8.41
N TYR A 15 -1.90 -13.00 8.40
CA TYR A 15 -2.12 -11.61 8.01
C TYR A 15 -2.40 -11.52 6.51
N TYR A 16 -1.67 -12.28 5.68
CA TYR A 16 -1.92 -12.33 4.25
C TYR A 16 -3.28 -12.94 3.94
N PHE A 17 -3.63 -14.02 4.62
CA PHE A 17 -4.96 -14.60 4.45
C PHE A 17 -6.06 -13.58 4.77
N MET A 18 -5.95 -12.85 5.88
CA MET A 18 -6.89 -11.79 6.24
C MET A 18 -6.91 -10.67 5.19
N ALA A 19 -5.76 -10.19 4.75
CA ALA A 19 -5.69 -9.14 3.72
C ALA A 19 -6.34 -9.60 2.40
N PHE A 20 -6.14 -10.84 1.98
CA PHE A 20 -6.83 -11.41 0.82
C PHE A 20 -8.33 -11.55 1.02
N VAL A 21 -8.77 -11.98 2.18
CA VAL A 21 -10.22 -12.04 2.49
C VAL A 21 -10.85 -10.65 2.38
N PHE A 22 -10.24 -9.64 2.98
CA PHE A 22 -10.70 -8.26 2.88
C PHE A 22 -10.68 -7.75 1.43
N PHE A 23 -9.65 -8.07 0.65
CA PHE A 23 -9.59 -7.75 -0.77
C PHE A 23 -10.77 -8.35 -1.54
N PHE A 24 -11.03 -9.64 -1.38
CA PHE A 24 -12.12 -10.31 -2.08
C PHE A 24 -13.50 -9.77 -1.67
N ILE A 25 -13.71 -9.52 -0.38
CA ILE A 25 -14.96 -8.90 0.10
C ILE A 25 -15.14 -7.51 -0.50
N THR A 26 -14.09 -6.68 -0.47
CA THR A 26 -14.15 -5.32 -1.02
C THR A 26 -14.33 -5.34 -2.53
N ALA A 27 -13.63 -6.21 -3.25
CA ALA A 27 -13.75 -6.36 -4.69
C ALA A 27 -15.16 -6.81 -5.09
N LEU A 28 -15.70 -7.83 -4.41
CA LEU A 28 -17.07 -8.30 -4.65
C LEU A 28 -18.09 -7.20 -4.37
N PHE A 29 -17.96 -6.49 -3.25
CA PHE A 29 -18.84 -5.40 -2.91
C PHE A 29 -18.82 -4.27 -3.95
N MET A 30 -17.63 -3.88 -4.43
CA MET A 30 -17.49 -2.86 -5.48
C MET A 30 -18.10 -3.31 -6.81
N ILE A 31 -17.94 -4.59 -7.20
CA ILE A 31 -18.58 -5.14 -8.39
C ILE A 31 -20.10 -5.15 -8.25
N LEU A 32 -20.64 -5.56 -7.10
CA LEU A 32 -22.09 -5.58 -6.86
C LEU A 32 -22.70 -4.18 -6.89
N ILE A 33 -22.06 -3.18 -6.27
CA ILE A 33 -22.51 -1.78 -6.35
C ILE A 33 -22.54 -1.33 -7.81
N ARG A 34 -21.48 -1.62 -8.56
CA ARG A 34 -21.41 -1.25 -9.98
C ARG A 34 -22.53 -1.91 -10.79
N LEU A 35 -22.80 -3.18 -10.57
CA LEU A 35 -23.90 -3.89 -11.21
C LEU A 35 -25.27 -3.28 -10.86
N SER A 36 -25.49 -2.93 -9.59
CA SER A 36 -26.76 -2.31 -9.15
C SER A 36 -26.98 -0.94 -9.82
N MET A 37 -25.91 -0.17 -10.03
CA MET A 37 -25.96 1.11 -10.74
C MET A 37 -26.34 0.93 -12.22
N ILE A 38 -25.80 -0.07 -12.90
CA ILE A 38 -26.11 -0.36 -14.30
C ILE A 38 -27.55 -0.85 -14.45
N CYS A 39 -28.02 -1.74 -13.55
CA CYS A 39 -29.37 -2.28 -13.58
C CYS A 39 -30.44 -1.28 -13.11
N GLY A 40 -30.06 -0.27 -12.34
CA GLY A 40 -30.96 0.73 -11.75
C GLY A 40 -31.41 1.87 -12.68
N ASN A 41 -31.12 1.83 -13.98
CA ASN A 41 -31.49 2.88 -14.96
C ASN A 41 -31.03 4.31 -14.61
N ILE A 42 -29.97 4.45 -13.80
CA ILE A 42 -29.38 5.76 -13.42
C ILE A 42 -28.78 6.49 -14.63
N SER A 43 -28.71 5.81 -15.79
CA SER A 43 -28.09 6.32 -17.03
C SER A 43 -28.83 7.49 -17.73
N HIS A 44 -30.00 7.90 -17.24
CA HIS A 44 -30.77 8.96 -17.89
C HIS A 44 -30.59 10.35 -17.26
N ASP A 45 -29.96 10.45 -16.10
CA ASP A 45 -29.69 11.72 -15.44
C ASP A 45 -28.21 12.15 -15.65
N PRO A 46 -27.94 13.29 -16.32
CA PRO A 46 -26.55 13.74 -16.57
C PRO A 46 -25.78 14.04 -15.28
N GLU A 47 -26.42 14.47 -14.20
CA GLU A 47 -25.79 14.68 -12.90
C GLU A 47 -25.38 13.34 -12.28
N ALA A 48 -26.28 12.35 -12.32
CA ALA A 48 -26.00 11.00 -11.85
C ALA A 48 -24.87 10.33 -12.64
N VAL A 49 -24.74 10.60 -13.94
CA VAL A 49 -23.62 10.10 -14.76
C VAL A 49 -22.29 10.74 -14.36
N SER A 50 -22.28 12.04 -14.01
CA SER A 50 -21.07 12.71 -13.55
C SER A 50 -20.58 12.17 -12.20
N ASP A 51 -21.48 11.96 -11.25
CA ASP A 51 -21.19 11.38 -9.95
C ASP A 51 -20.76 9.91 -10.05
N LEU A 52 -21.37 9.19 -10.99
CA LEU A 52 -20.98 7.84 -11.34
C LEU A 52 -19.51 7.78 -11.81
N THR A 53 -19.11 8.69 -12.69
CA THR A 53 -17.74 8.74 -13.22
C THR A 53 -16.71 9.00 -12.12
N ARG A 54 -17.04 9.87 -11.16
CA ARG A 54 -16.20 10.13 -9.97
C ARG A 54 -16.08 8.91 -9.06
N THR A 55 -17.21 8.24 -8.83
CA THR A 55 -17.27 7.05 -7.96
C THR A 55 -16.52 5.85 -8.59
N MET A 56 -16.42 5.79 -9.93
CA MET A 56 -15.68 4.77 -10.67
C MET A 56 -14.22 4.65 -10.25
N TRP A 57 -13.58 5.78 -9.93
CA TRP A 57 -12.20 5.78 -9.48
C TRP A 57 -12.04 5.00 -8.16
N VAL A 58 -12.96 5.17 -7.21
CA VAL A 58 -12.99 4.46 -5.94
C VAL A 58 -13.17 2.97 -6.16
N PHE A 59 -14.15 2.57 -6.98
CA PHE A 59 -14.43 1.16 -7.25
C PHE A 59 -13.27 0.43 -7.90
N ARG A 60 -12.52 1.12 -8.75
CA ARG A 60 -11.40 0.55 -9.49
C ARG A 60 -10.15 0.34 -8.62
N TYR A 61 -9.88 1.23 -7.66
CA TYR A 61 -8.61 1.23 -6.94
C TYR A 61 -8.71 0.86 -5.45
N MET A 62 -9.88 1.00 -4.84
CA MET A 62 -10.07 0.71 -3.42
C MET A 62 -9.66 -0.73 -3.03
N PRO A 63 -10.05 -1.79 -3.75
CA PRO A 63 -9.61 -3.15 -3.41
C PRO A 63 -8.08 -3.31 -3.52
N CYS A 64 -7.46 -2.67 -4.51
CA CYS A 64 -6.01 -2.68 -4.66
C CYS A 64 -5.32 -1.99 -3.47
N ALA A 65 -5.85 -0.86 -2.99
CA ALA A 65 -5.34 -0.18 -1.82
C ALA A 65 -5.45 -1.07 -0.57
N VAL A 66 -6.58 -1.74 -0.38
CA VAL A 66 -6.80 -2.65 0.75
C VAL A 66 -5.76 -3.76 0.80
N VAL A 67 -5.47 -4.42 -0.33
CA VAL A 67 -4.51 -5.52 -0.34
C VAL A 67 -3.07 -5.02 -0.22
N ILE A 68 -2.71 -3.95 -0.92
CA ILE A 68 -1.33 -3.42 -0.91
C ILE A 68 -0.96 -2.84 0.45
N LEU A 69 -1.87 -2.10 1.10
CA LEU A 69 -1.63 -1.50 2.41
C LEU A 69 -1.87 -2.48 3.56
N GLY A 70 -2.69 -3.50 3.36
CA GLY A 70 -2.98 -4.52 4.36
C GLY A 70 -1.84 -5.50 4.66
N PHE A 71 -0.80 -5.53 3.81
CA PHE A 71 0.34 -6.44 3.99
C PHE A 71 1.41 -5.98 5.00
N ALA A 72 1.02 -5.30 6.08
CA ALA A 72 1.95 -4.82 7.11
C ALA A 72 2.56 -5.93 8.03
N GLY A 73 2.52 -7.19 7.62
CA GLY A 73 2.80 -8.33 8.48
C GLY A 73 4.29 -8.60 8.84
N TYR A 74 5.27 -8.09 8.06
CA TYR A 74 6.68 -8.46 8.30
C TYR A 74 7.36 -7.73 9.44
N SER A 75 6.95 -6.51 9.77
CA SER A 75 7.37 -5.87 11.01
C SER A 75 6.93 -6.70 12.23
N GLU A 76 5.73 -7.27 12.19
CA GLU A 76 5.23 -8.18 13.23
C GLU A 76 6.00 -9.50 13.28
N ALA A 77 6.37 -10.07 12.13
CA ALA A 77 7.23 -11.27 12.09
C ALA A 77 8.57 -11.03 12.78
N PHE A 78 9.18 -9.88 12.56
CA PHE A 78 10.43 -9.51 13.22
C PHE A 78 10.25 -9.40 14.73
N PHE A 79 9.16 -8.78 15.22
CA PHE A 79 8.88 -8.71 16.65
C PHE A 79 8.52 -10.07 17.27
N ALA A 80 7.82 -10.93 16.52
CA ALA A 80 7.58 -12.31 16.94
C ALA A 80 8.91 -13.09 17.13
N ASP A 81 9.86 -12.87 16.23
CA ASP A 81 11.21 -13.45 16.34
C ASP A 81 11.99 -12.92 17.55
N LEU A 82 11.84 -11.63 17.86
CA LEU A 82 12.43 -11.06 19.07
C LEU A 82 11.84 -11.67 20.33
N ASN A 83 10.52 -11.78 20.39
CA ASN A 83 9.81 -12.26 21.57
C ASN A 83 10.01 -13.79 21.80
N SER A 84 10.16 -14.56 20.72
CA SER A 84 10.41 -16.01 20.80
C SER A 84 11.86 -16.39 21.12
N GLY A 85 12.76 -15.39 21.20
CA GLY A 85 14.20 -15.63 21.36
C GLY A 85 14.92 -16.08 20.08
N TRP A 86 14.19 -16.24 18.95
CA TRP A 86 14.79 -16.61 17.67
C TRP A 86 15.88 -15.64 17.22
N ALA A 87 15.69 -14.35 17.46
CA ALA A 87 16.68 -13.34 17.12
C ALA A 87 18.01 -13.50 17.86
N ARG A 88 17.98 -14.00 19.11
CA ARG A 88 19.19 -14.39 19.86
C ARG A 88 19.80 -15.67 19.29
N PHE A 89 18.98 -16.68 19.07
CA PHE A 89 19.43 -17.96 18.50
C PHE A 89 20.05 -17.79 17.11
N SER A 90 19.48 -16.97 16.26
CA SER A 90 20.00 -16.75 14.90
C SER A 90 21.41 -16.15 14.89
N ARG A 91 21.82 -15.43 15.96
CA ARG A 91 23.18 -14.91 16.12
C ARG A 91 24.20 -15.97 16.59
N THR A 92 23.75 -17.02 17.26
CA THR A 92 24.63 -18.14 17.62
C THR A 92 24.84 -19.12 16.47
N THR A 93 24.07 -18.94 15.38
CA THR A 93 24.24 -19.70 14.14
C THR A 93 25.23 -19.00 13.20
N SER A 94 25.67 -19.68 12.16
CA SER A 94 26.57 -19.12 11.13
C SER A 94 25.86 -18.11 10.17
N LEU A 95 24.64 -17.66 10.52
CA LEU A 95 23.89 -16.71 9.69
C LEU A 95 24.43 -15.30 9.84
N SER A 96 24.77 -14.67 8.72
CA SER A 96 25.17 -13.27 8.71
C SER A 96 23.96 -12.33 8.91
N THR A 97 24.21 -11.13 9.47
CA THR A 97 23.18 -10.08 9.61
C THR A 97 22.51 -9.77 8.27
N HIS A 98 23.29 -9.75 7.18
CA HIS A 98 22.80 -9.58 5.82
C HIS A 98 21.81 -10.66 5.39
N GLN A 99 22.06 -11.92 5.76
CA GLN A 99 21.15 -13.02 5.44
C GLN A 99 19.84 -12.93 6.23
N ILE A 100 19.91 -12.51 7.48
CA ILE A 100 18.74 -12.35 8.34
C ILE A 100 17.88 -11.21 7.82
N VAL A 101 18.42 -10.00 7.66
CA VAL A 101 17.69 -8.84 7.15
C VAL A 101 17.19 -9.09 5.73
N GLY A 102 18.06 -9.63 4.85
CA GLY A 102 17.71 -9.96 3.47
C GLY A 102 16.55 -10.95 3.37
N SER A 103 16.40 -11.87 4.34
CA SER A 103 15.25 -12.79 4.35
C SER A 103 13.92 -12.08 4.60
N TYR A 104 13.88 -11.06 5.46
CA TYR A 104 12.66 -10.26 5.67
C TYR A 104 12.34 -9.42 4.45
N PHE A 105 13.33 -8.69 3.92
CA PHE A 105 13.12 -7.83 2.74
C PHE A 105 12.69 -8.64 1.52
N LEU A 106 13.31 -9.80 1.28
CA LEU A 106 12.95 -10.65 0.16
C LEU A 106 11.57 -11.28 0.34
N SER A 107 11.24 -11.72 1.55
CA SER A 107 9.91 -12.26 1.84
C SER A 107 8.81 -11.22 1.61
N GLU A 108 9.01 -9.98 2.08
CA GLU A 108 8.10 -8.86 1.83
C GLU A 108 7.96 -8.58 0.34
N GLY A 109 9.07 -8.48 -0.40
CA GLY A 109 9.08 -8.24 -1.83
C GLY A 109 8.31 -9.29 -2.63
N ILE A 110 8.44 -10.58 -2.26
CA ILE A 110 7.69 -11.68 -2.91
C ILE A 110 6.19 -11.49 -2.71
N VAL A 111 5.76 -11.17 -1.50
CA VAL A 111 4.32 -11.04 -1.19
C VAL A 111 3.73 -9.78 -1.84
N LEU A 112 4.44 -8.65 -1.78
CA LEU A 112 4.02 -7.43 -2.46
C LEU A 112 3.92 -7.63 -3.98
N SER A 113 4.88 -8.34 -4.60
CA SER A 113 4.83 -8.66 -6.02
C SER A 113 3.60 -9.53 -6.36
N PHE A 114 3.26 -10.49 -5.50
CA PHE A 114 2.07 -11.30 -5.66
C PHE A 114 0.78 -10.48 -5.52
N ALA A 115 0.73 -9.59 -4.53
CA ALA A 115 -0.37 -8.65 -4.35
C ALA A 115 -0.56 -7.74 -5.58
N TYR A 116 0.54 -7.24 -6.15
CA TYR A 116 0.51 -6.44 -7.36
C TYR A 116 -0.09 -7.20 -8.56
N ILE A 117 0.32 -8.45 -8.77
CA ILE A 117 -0.24 -9.29 -9.84
C ILE A 117 -1.76 -9.45 -9.64
N ILE A 118 -2.23 -9.69 -8.42
CA ILE A 118 -3.66 -9.81 -8.11
C ILE A 118 -4.39 -8.49 -8.39
N CYS A 119 -3.81 -7.35 -8.04
CA CYS A 119 -4.38 -6.03 -8.35
C CYS A 119 -4.51 -5.80 -9.85
N LEU A 120 -3.51 -6.20 -10.64
CA LEU A 120 -3.59 -6.10 -12.10
C LEU A 120 -4.66 -7.03 -12.67
N LEU A 121 -4.77 -8.27 -12.18
CA LEU A 121 -5.83 -9.19 -12.59
C LEU A 121 -7.22 -8.65 -12.24
N TYR A 122 -7.40 -8.09 -11.03
CA TYR A 122 -8.64 -7.43 -10.65
C TYR A 122 -8.99 -6.28 -11.59
N LEU A 123 -8.03 -5.41 -11.90
CA LEU A 123 -8.22 -4.29 -12.82
C LEU A 123 -8.70 -4.77 -14.21
N VAL A 124 -8.06 -5.82 -14.74
CA VAL A 124 -8.44 -6.41 -16.03
C VAL A 124 -9.88 -6.97 -15.97
N ILE A 125 -10.20 -7.76 -14.95
CA ILE A 125 -11.52 -8.35 -14.76
C ILE A 125 -12.57 -7.24 -14.61
N PHE A 126 -12.28 -6.21 -13.82
CA PHE A 126 -13.17 -5.07 -13.62
C PHE A 126 -13.46 -4.34 -14.94
N CYS A 127 -12.43 -3.99 -15.70
CA CYS A 127 -12.60 -3.30 -16.98
C CYS A 127 -13.38 -4.17 -17.99
N LEU A 128 -13.04 -5.45 -18.14
CA LEU A 128 -13.73 -6.37 -19.05
C LEU A 128 -15.20 -6.58 -18.68
N SER A 129 -15.50 -6.69 -17.39
CA SER A 129 -16.88 -6.91 -16.91
C SER A 129 -17.82 -5.75 -17.22
N PHE A 130 -17.29 -4.55 -17.39
CA PHE A 130 -18.06 -3.32 -17.60
C PHE A 130 -17.85 -2.69 -18.98
N GLY A 131 -17.16 -3.37 -19.89
CA GLY A 131 -16.90 -2.88 -21.23
C GLY A 131 -15.93 -1.70 -21.31
N ASP A 132 -15.23 -1.40 -20.21
CA ASP A 132 -14.23 -0.34 -20.17
C ASP A 132 -12.97 -0.76 -20.94
N LYS A 133 -12.40 0.13 -21.73
CA LYS A 133 -11.11 -0.11 -22.38
C LYS A 133 -9.99 -0.04 -21.33
N ILE A 134 -9.13 -1.06 -21.29
CA ILE A 134 -7.94 -1.03 -20.46
C ILE A 134 -6.99 0.04 -20.99
N SER A 135 -6.82 1.13 -20.24
CA SER A 135 -5.89 2.19 -20.59
C SER A 135 -4.58 2.07 -19.82
N LEU A 136 -3.49 2.54 -20.43
CA LEU A 136 -2.18 2.58 -19.77
C LEU A 136 -2.23 3.39 -18.46
N HIS A 137 -3.08 4.41 -18.42
CA HIS A 137 -3.31 5.25 -17.24
C HIS A 137 -3.79 4.43 -16.03
N TYR A 138 -4.65 3.43 -16.21
CA TYR A 138 -5.13 2.59 -15.12
C TYR A 138 -4.02 1.72 -14.54
N ILE A 139 -3.19 1.16 -15.41
CA ILE A 139 -2.02 0.36 -15.01
C ILE A 139 -1.02 1.24 -14.25
N THR A 140 -0.76 2.45 -14.75
CA THR A 140 0.15 3.41 -14.09
C THR A 140 -0.33 3.79 -12.70
N ASN A 141 -1.63 4.00 -12.50
CA ASN A 141 -2.19 4.32 -11.19
C ASN A 141 -2.06 3.15 -10.20
N VAL A 142 -2.36 1.90 -10.62
CA VAL A 142 -2.16 0.73 -9.77
C VAL A 142 -0.67 0.53 -9.45
N THR A 143 0.22 0.78 -10.40
CA THR A 143 1.66 0.70 -10.18
C THR A 143 2.15 1.79 -9.22
N SER A 144 1.63 3.01 -9.31
CA SER A 144 1.94 4.08 -8.37
C SER A 144 1.48 3.73 -6.95
N LEU A 145 0.29 3.17 -6.81
CA LEU A 145 -0.24 2.67 -5.53
C LEU A 145 0.65 1.54 -4.97
N PHE A 146 1.11 0.63 -5.82
CA PHE A 146 2.05 -0.41 -5.44
C PHE A 146 3.38 0.17 -4.96
N CYS A 147 3.97 1.14 -5.68
CA CYS A 147 5.19 1.82 -5.25
C CYS A 147 5.01 2.50 -3.88
N PHE A 148 3.86 3.14 -3.65
CA PHE A 148 3.52 3.73 -2.35
C PHE A 148 3.45 2.66 -1.24
N GLY A 149 2.82 1.53 -1.51
CA GLY A 149 2.80 0.39 -0.58
C GLY A 149 4.21 -0.13 -0.27
N VAL A 150 5.06 -0.28 -1.28
CA VAL A 150 6.47 -0.68 -1.13
C VAL A 150 7.21 0.29 -0.20
N ILE A 151 7.05 1.60 -0.40
CA ILE A 151 7.68 2.64 0.45
C ILE A 151 7.26 2.45 1.91
N ILE A 152 5.95 2.36 2.18
CA ILE A 152 5.41 2.21 3.54
C ILE A 152 5.91 0.92 4.20
N GLN A 153 5.85 -0.20 3.50
CA GLN A 153 6.19 -1.50 4.06
C GLN A 153 7.69 -1.60 4.39
N TYR A 154 8.56 -1.20 3.47
CA TYR A 154 9.99 -1.21 3.75
C TYR A 154 10.42 -0.15 4.78
N PHE A 155 9.73 0.98 4.84
CA PHE A 155 9.91 1.95 5.91
C PHE A 155 9.56 1.35 7.29
N ASN A 156 8.40 0.70 7.41
CA ASN A 156 7.97 0.03 8.64
C ASN A 156 8.93 -1.10 9.05
N LEU A 157 9.38 -1.89 8.10
CA LEU A 157 10.35 -2.96 8.35
C LEU A 157 11.70 -2.39 8.82
N THR A 158 12.14 -1.30 8.21
CA THR A 158 13.36 -0.59 8.63
C THR A 158 13.21 -0.04 10.05
N LEU A 159 12.10 0.62 10.37
CA LEU A 159 11.81 1.11 11.73
C LEU A 159 11.79 -0.04 12.75
N ALA A 160 11.24 -1.19 12.39
CA ALA A 160 11.19 -2.35 13.27
C ALA A 160 12.58 -2.81 13.72
N MET A 161 13.60 -2.68 12.86
CA MET A 161 14.97 -3.05 13.20
C MET A 161 15.58 -2.17 14.30
N PHE A 162 15.07 -0.95 14.49
CA PHE A 162 15.52 -0.02 15.54
C PHE A 162 14.60 0.01 16.75
N ALA A 163 13.32 -0.21 16.58
CA ALA A 163 12.33 -0.10 17.62
C ALA A 163 12.40 -1.29 18.60
N LYS A 164 12.24 -1.03 19.90
CA LYS A 164 12.19 -2.08 20.94
C LYS A 164 10.83 -2.80 21.00
N LYS A 165 9.76 -2.12 20.59
CA LYS A 165 8.38 -2.62 20.65
C LYS A 165 7.64 -2.30 19.34
N ILE A 166 6.74 -3.20 18.94
CA ILE A 166 5.90 -3.02 17.75
C ILE A 166 5.03 -1.77 17.85
N GLN A 167 4.53 -1.46 19.04
CA GLN A 167 3.72 -0.26 19.31
C GLN A 167 4.44 1.03 18.92
N THR A 168 5.77 1.09 19.11
CA THR A 168 6.58 2.25 18.71
C THR A 168 6.59 2.43 17.19
N VAL A 169 6.70 1.33 16.43
CA VAL A 169 6.64 1.38 14.95
C VAL A 169 5.27 1.85 14.50
N GLN A 170 4.21 1.26 15.05
CA GLN A 170 2.83 1.63 14.74
C GLN A 170 2.55 3.10 15.08
N LEU A 171 2.98 3.57 16.27
CA LEU A 171 2.82 4.97 16.68
C LEU A 171 3.52 5.93 15.71
N ILE A 172 4.77 5.66 15.36
CA ILE A 172 5.53 6.51 14.41
C ILE A 172 4.84 6.54 13.05
N SER A 173 4.43 5.37 12.53
CA SER A 173 3.77 5.27 11.22
C SER A 173 2.44 6.00 11.19
N VAL A 174 1.61 5.84 12.23
CA VAL A 174 0.34 6.55 12.36
C VAL A 174 0.58 8.06 12.53
N SER A 175 1.57 8.47 13.33
CA SER A 175 1.90 9.89 13.50
C SER A 175 2.33 10.54 12.19
N ILE A 176 3.14 9.88 11.39
CA ILE A 176 3.55 10.39 10.07
C ILE A 176 2.34 10.51 9.14
N ALA A 177 1.47 9.50 9.12
CA ALA A 177 0.25 9.53 8.31
C ALA A 177 -0.68 10.67 8.73
N LEU A 178 -0.88 10.89 10.04
CA LEU A 178 -1.68 11.99 10.57
C LEU A 178 -1.08 13.36 10.26
N ILE A 179 0.25 13.53 10.40
CA ILE A 179 0.93 14.77 10.02
C ILE A 179 0.74 15.05 8.54
N PHE A 180 0.91 14.03 7.68
CA PHE A 180 0.71 14.19 6.24
C PHE A 180 -0.74 14.54 5.90
N GLN A 181 -1.70 13.87 6.52
CA GLN A 181 -3.12 14.18 6.37
C GLN A 181 -3.44 15.60 6.85
N TRP A 182 -2.88 16.02 8.01
CA TRP A 182 -3.08 17.37 8.52
C TRP A 182 -2.50 18.43 7.59
N LEU A 183 -1.28 18.23 7.07
CA LEU A 183 -0.67 19.14 6.09
C LEU A 183 -1.50 19.23 4.80
N LEU A 184 -2.02 18.11 4.34
CA LEU A 184 -2.91 18.07 3.18
C LEU A 184 -4.20 18.84 3.43
N CYS A 185 -4.84 18.64 4.58
CA CYS A 185 -6.02 19.39 4.98
C CYS A 185 -5.72 20.89 5.13
N ALA A 186 -4.63 21.26 5.78
CA ALA A 186 -4.22 22.66 5.95
C ALA A 186 -3.92 23.35 4.59
N TYR A 187 -3.47 22.58 3.59
CA TYR A 187 -3.27 23.11 2.24
C TYR A 187 -4.58 23.26 1.45
N ILE A 188 -5.51 22.33 1.63
CA ILE A 188 -6.78 22.29 0.89
C ILE A 188 -7.83 23.21 1.52
N TYR A 189 -7.97 23.21 2.86
CA TYR A 189 -9.06 23.88 3.59
C TYR A 189 -9.22 25.39 3.27
N PRO A 190 -8.16 26.21 3.26
CA PRO A 190 -8.31 27.65 2.94
C PRO A 190 -8.82 27.89 1.52
N ARG A 191 -8.57 26.94 0.60
CA ARG A 191 -9.00 27.03 -0.79
C ARG A 191 -10.45 26.58 -1.01
N MET A 192 -10.99 25.77 -0.09
CA MET A 192 -12.40 25.39 -0.10
C MET A 192 -13.32 26.55 0.29
N GLU A 193 -12.88 27.45 1.19
CA GLU A 193 -13.66 28.62 1.61
C GLU A 193 -13.83 29.65 0.47
N GLU A 194 -12.96 29.64 -0.54
CA GLU A 194 -13.04 30.50 -1.71
C GLU A 194 -14.01 30.01 -2.77
N LEU A 195 -14.60 28.81 -2.60
CA LEU A 195 -15.43 28.15 -3.60
C LEU A 195 -16.92 28.19 -3.23
N GLU A 196 -17.74 28.73 -4.13
CA GLU A 196 -19.21 28.79 -3.96
C GLU A 196 -19.89 27.41 -3.89
N ASN A 197 -19.24 26.34 -4.39
CA ASN A 197 -19.71 24.93 -4.34
C ASN A 197 -18.55 23.99 -4.02
N PRO A 198 -18.26 23.73 -2.71
CA PRO A 198 -17.05 23.05 -2.28
C PRO A 198 -16.92 21.60 -2.77
N ASP A 199 -18.02 20.85 -2.89
CA ASP A 199 -17.95 19.41 -3.17
C ASP A 199 -17.59 19.07 -4.62
N ALA A 200 -18.11 19.81 -5.60
CA ALA A 200 -17.85 19.58 -7.02
C ALA A 200 -16.51 20.19 -7.46
N VAL A 201 -16.22 21.39 -6.97
CA VAL A 201 -15.08 22.20 -7.40
C VAL A 201 -13.77 21.71 -6.74
N LEU A 202 -13.82 21.11 -5.53
CA LEU A 202 -12.64 20.57 -4.87
C LEU A 202 -11.95 19.48 -5.69
N LEU A 203 -12.72 18.52 -6.22
CA LEU A 203 -12.15 17.42 -7.03
C LEU A 203 -11.59 17.93 -8.36
N GLU A 204 -12.27 18.89 -9.00
CA GLU A 204 -11.77 19.52 -10.22
C GLU A 204 -10.52 20.37 -9.95
N TRP A 205 -10.53 21.15 -8.87
CA TRP A 205 -9.37 21.94 -8.47
C TRP A 205 -8.18 21.04 -8.14
N MET A 206 -8.39 19.95 -7.37
CA MET A 206 -7.33 18.98 -7.11
C MET A 206 -6.83 18.37 -8.41
N ALA A 207 -7.71 17.96 -9.31
CA ALA A 207 -7.33 17.42 -10.61
C ALA A 207 -6.48 18.40 -11.41
N GLN A 208 -6.86 19.68 -11.47
CA GLN A 208 -6.11 20.75 -12.15
C GLN A 208 -4.73 20.98 -11.51
N GLN A 209 -4.62 21.01 -10.16
CA GLN A 209 -3.34 21.19 -9.47
C GLN A 209 -2.41 20.00 -9.68
N PHE A 210 -2.94 18.78 -9.77
CA PHE A 210 -2.15 17.57 -9.97
C PHE A 210 -1.86 17.27 -11.44
N GLU A 211 -2.59 17.90 -12.41
CA GLU A 211 -2.40 17.68 -13.85
C GLU A 211 -0.95 17.90 -14.30
N PRO A 212 -0.25 19.01 -13.97
CA PRO A 212 1.14 19.23 -14.37
C PRO A 212 2.11 18.26 -13.71
N ILE A 213 1.76 17.74 -12.52
CA ILE A 213 2.63 16.85 -11.72
C ILE A 213 2.36 15.39 -12.08
N LYS A 214 1.19 15.08 -12.63
CA LYS A 214 0.70 13.72 -12.92
C LYS A 214 1.69 12.87 -13.73
N ALA A 215 2.35 13.49 -14.72
CA ALA A 215 3.35 12.82 -15.54
C ALA A 215 4.61 12.41 -14.72
N TYR A 216 4.89 13.13 -13.64
CA TYR A 216 6.08 12.91 -12.80
C TYR A 216 5.79 12.06 -11.56
N ILE A 217 4.52 11.90 -11.16
CA ILE A 217 4.16 11.14 -9.94
C ILE A 217 4.70 9.72 -10.01
N PHE A 218 4.45 9.02 -11.12
CA PHE A 218 4.89 7.63 -11.26
C PHE A 218 6.41 7.46 -11.21
N PRO A 219 7.23 8.16 -12.02
CA PRO A 219 8.67 8.03 -11.94
C PRO A 219 9.25 8.46 -10.60
N VAL A 220 8.69 9.48 -9.95
CA VAL A 220 9.09 9.91 -8.61
C VAL A 220 8.77 8.83 -7.57
N MET A 221 7.57 8.26 -7.58
CA MET A 221 7.19 7.16 -6.69
C MET A 221 8.06 5.92 -6.90
N LEU A 222 8.38 5.59 -8.15
CA LEU A 222 9.28 4.48 -8.46
C LEU A 222 10.69 4.72 -7.90
N LEU A 223 11.22 5.93 -8.08
CA LEU A 223 12.52 6.31 -7.53
C LEU A 223 12.54 6.18 -5.99
N PHE A 224 11.52 6.71 -5.30
CA PHE A 224 11.39 6.58 -3.86
C PHE A 224 11.26 5.11 -3.43
N ALA A 225 10.48 4.28 -4.12
CA ALA A 225 10.37 2.87 -3.82
C ALA A 225 11.73 2.15 -3.89
N VAL A 226 12.55 2.45 -4.90
CA VAL A 226 13.91 1.92 -5.02
C VAL A 226 14.80 2.42 -3.87
N ILE A 227 14.77 3.72 -3.57
CA ILE A 227 15.55 4.31 -2.47
C ILE A 227 15.18 3.67 -1.12
N PHE A 228 13.89 3.52 -0.82
CA PHE A 228 13.44 2.92 0.43
C PHE A 228 13.75 1.42 0.50
N THR A 229 13.71 0.71 -0.61
CA THR A 229 14.08 -0.71 -0.65
C THR A 229 15.58 -0.89 -0.41
N VAL A 230 16.42 -0.22 -1.19
CA VAL A 230 17.89 -0.38 -1.12
C VAL A 230 18.45 0.31 0.11
N GLY A 231 18.11 1.58 0.33
CA GLY A 231 18.57 2.34 1.49
C GLY A 231 18.05 1.74 2.80
N GLY A 232 16.77 1.37 2.85
CA GLY A 232 16.16 0.69 3.98
C GLY A 232 16.85 -0.61 4.33
N TYR A 233 17.25 -1.42 3.34
CA TYR A 233 18.01 -2.64 3.57
C TYR A 233 19.34 -2.37 4.28
N PHE A 234 20.17 -1.45 3.76
CA PHE A 234 21.48 -1.15 4.37
C PHE A 234 21.34 -0.51 5.77
N ILE A 235 20.36 0.37 5.95
CA ILE A 235 20.04 0.96 7.24
C ILE A 235 19.60 -0.12 8.23
N SER A 236 18.76 -1.07 7.79
CA SER A 236 18.28 -2.20 8.62
C SER A 236 19.42 -3.13 9.06
N VAL A 237 20.38 -3.41 8.20
CA VAL A 237 21.58 -4.18 8.56
C VAL A 237 22.34 -3.50 9.69
N LYS A 238 22.63 -2.20 9.57
CA LYS A 238 23.27 -1.42 10.65
C LYS A 238 22.44 -1.37 11.92
N GLY A 239 21.11 -1.26 11.79
CA GLY A 239 20.19 -1.26 12.93
C GLY A 239 20.26 -2.56 13.71
N LEU A 240 20.26 -3.69 13.02
CA LEU A 240 20.33 -5.00 13.63
C LEU A 240 21.72 -5.28 14.24
N GLU A 241 22.81 -4.82 13.62
CA GLU A 241 24.18 -4.94 14.15
C GLU A 241 24.38 -4.19 15.47
N ARG A 242 23.78 -3.01 15.60
CA ARG A 242 23.86 -2.18 16.82
C ARG A 242 22.97 -2.66 17.95
N ARG A 243 22.04 -3.54 17.65
CA ARG A 243 21.08 -4.03 18.64
C ARG A 243 21.76 -5.05 19.55
N THR A 244 21.92 -4.70 20.83
CA THR A 244 22.29 -5.64 21.87
C THR A 244 21.04 -6.40 22.33
N PHE A 245 21.07 -7.74 22.27
CA PHE A 245 19.99 -8.60 22.72
C PHE A 245 20.21 -9.09 24.15
#